data_31ef020af9083a6626d8dc65aded7b9a
#
_entry.id   31ef020af9083a6626d8dc65aded7b9a
#
_cell.length_a   1.000
_cell.length_b   1.000
_cell.length_c   1.000
_cell.angle_alpha   90.00
_cell.angle_beta   90.00
_cell.angle_gamma   90.00
#
_symmetry.space_group_name_H-M   'P 1'
#
loop_
_entity.id
_entity.type
_entity.pdbx_description
1 polymer ?
#
loop_
_entity_poly.entity_id
_entity_poly.type
_entity_poly.pdbx_seq_one_letter_code
_entity_poly.pdbx_strand_id
1 'polypeptide(L)'
;MFIRKFHTLNKHIALILLCLLGAQQLGAWGFLGHKTINRQAVYALPQPLFGFYKSHIDFITEHAVDPDQRRYTDTAEACRHYIDLERYEKAMPIDTLPKFWKLAVEKYSADTLFAYGVVPYHVQTMLYRLTEAFKNKDVDRILQLSADIGHYVADAHVPLHTSLNYDGQLTQQNGIHALWETRIPEISLSNYELTVPIAHYLDNPNDSLWHCIETSHSHLSAVLKNEKQLSLHWGEDQKYELTTDSKGKTKKQVKEAFALAYETSLNHMVEDRMRTAITAVSSYWYTAWMLAGQPDMTGL
;
A
#
# COMPACT_ATOMS: atom_id res chain seq x y z
N MET A 1 33.87 -8.42 -46.86
CA MET A 1 32.45 -8.07 -46.61
C MET A 1 31.95 -8.73 -45.35
N PHE A 2 32.62 -8.49 -44.19
CA PHE A 2 32.29 -9.20 -42.89
C PHE A 2 32.58 -8.34 -41.63
N ILE A 3 32.33 -7.02 -41.66
CA ILE A 3 32.61 -6.15 -40.47
C ILE A 3 31.41 -5.26 -40.07
N ARG A 4 30.19 -5.48 -40.58
CA ARG A 4 29.03 -4.58 -40.26
C ARG A 4 27.94 -5.19 -39.37
N LYS A 5 28.07 -6.42 -38.82
CA LYS A 5 27.02 -7.06 -38.05
C LYS A 5 27.22 -7.09 -36.52
N PHE A 6 28.34 -6.60 -36.00
CA PHE A 6 28.62 -6.64 -34.55
C PHE A 6 28.25 -5.37 -33.75
N HIS A 7 27.93 -4.26 -34.44
CA HIS A 7 27.65 -2.98 -33.76
C HIS A 7 26.20 -2.77 -33.33
N THR A 8 25.25 -3.50 -33.89
CA THR A 8 23.82 -3.36 -33.56
C THR A 8 23.39 -4.20 -32.38
N LEU A 9 24.07 -5.32 -32.13
CA LEU A 9 23.76 -6.23 -31.03
C LEU A 9 24.10 -5.64 -29.65
N ASN A 10 25.20 -4.85 -29.59
CA ASN A 10 25.62 -4.22 -28.33
C ASN A 10 24.73 -3.05 -27.87
N LYS A 11 24.01 -2.39 -28.77
CA LYS A 11 23.11 -1.28 -28.41
C LYS A 11 21.80 -1.77 -27.75
N HIS A 12 21.28 -2.91 -28.18
CA HIS A 12 20.09 -3.50 -27.57
C HIS A 12 20.38 -4.17 -26.22
N ILE A 13 21.56 -4.77 -26.06
CA ILE A 13 22.00 -5.34 -24.77
C ILE A 13 22.27 -4.21 -23.75
N ALA A 14 22.86 -3.09 -24.17
CA ALA A 14 23.07 -1.91 -23.32
C ALA A 14 21.75 -1.24 -22.91
N LEU A 15 20.73 -1.22 -23.80
CA LEU A 15 19.40 -0.67 -23.48
C LEU A 15 18.62 -1.56 -22.51
N ILE A 16 18.74 -2.89 -22.63
CA ILE A 16 18.13 -3.86 -21.72
C ILE A 16 18.82 -3.83 -20.34
N LEU A 17 20.14 -3.64 -20.28
CA LEU A 17 20.88 -3.48 -19.03
C LEU A 17 20.59 -2.11 -18.34
N LEU A 18 20.28 -1.05 -19.09
CA LEU A 18 19.88 0.23 -18.51
C LEU A 18 18.46 0.20 -17.91
N CYS A 19 17.56 -0.63 -18.47
CA CYS A 19 16.21 -0.81 -17.91
C CYS A 19 16.19 -1.67 -16.61
N LEU A 20 17.24 -2.45 -16.34
CA LEU A 20 17.36 -3.27 -15.12
C LEU A 20 17.98 -2.54 -13.93
N LEU A 21 18.48 -1.31 -14.10
CA LEU A 21 19.12 -0.52 -13.04
C LEU A 21 18.18 0.48 -12.36
N GLY A 22 16.90 0.52 -12.73
CA GLY A 22 15.91 1.48 -12.23
C GLY A 22 14.80 0.92 -11.35
N ALA A 23 14.84 -0.35 -10.94
CA ALA A 23 13.90 -0.86 -9.95
C ALA A 23 14.30 -0.31 -8.55
N GLN A 24 13.97 0.96 -8.30
CA GLN A 24 13.91 1.47 -6.95
C GLN A 24 12.85 0.68 -6.19
N GLN A 25 13.15 0.27 -4.98
CA GLN A 25 12.23 -0.40 -4.08
C GLN A 25 11.07 0.57 -3.77
N LEU A 26 10.01 0.47 -4.53
CA LEU A 26 8.72 1.07 -4.21
C LEU A 26 8.02 0.05 -3.30
N GLY A 27 8.30 0.10 -2.01
CA GLY A 27 7.50 -0.58 -0.99
C GLY A 27 6.33 0.31 -0.65
N ALA A 28 5.11 -0.19 -0.75
CA ALA A 28 3.93 0.44 -0.21
C ALA A 28 4.07 0.62 1.32
N TRP A 29 3.60 1.71 1.91
CA TRP A 29 3.75 2.05 3.35
C TRP A 29 5.09 1.66 3.96
N GLY A 30 6.20 1.66 3.31
CA GLY A 30 7.46 1.11 3.79
C GLY A 30 7.29 -0.05 4.79
N PHE A 31 8.20 -0.93 4.93
CA PHE A 31 8.04 -2.10 5.82
C PHE A 31 7.63 -1.73 7.25
N LEU A 32 8.12 -0.58 7.76
CA LEU A 32 7.78 -0.10 9.10
C LEU A 32 6.29 0.26 9.21
N GLY A 33 5.73 0.94 8.21
CA GLY A 33 4.32 1.34 8.20
C GLY A 33 3.37 0.14 8.18
N HIS A 34 3.56 -0.83 7.27
CA HIS A 34 2.74 -2.05 7.22
C HIS A 34 2.80 -2.86 8.50
N LYS A 35 4.00 -3.07 9.04
CA LYS A 35 4.18 -3.79 10.32
C LYS A 35 3.47 -3.07 11.46
N THR A 36 3.56 -1.74 11.51
CA THR A 36 2.87 -0.95 12.53
C THR A 36 1.36 -1.03 12.39
N ILE A 37 0.82 -0.87 11.18
CA ILE A 37 -0.63 -0.92 10.93
C ILE A 37 -1.18 -2.29 11.34
N ASN A 38 -0.60 -3.39 10.86
CA ASN A 38 -1.06 -4.74 11.21
C ASN A 38 -0.94 -5.01 12.72
N ARG A 39 0.17 -4.60 13.35
CA ARG A 39 0.36 -4.75 14.79
C ARG A 39 -0.68 -3.98 15.60
N GLN A 40 -0.96 -2.73 15.23
CA GLN A 40 -1.93 -1.89 15.93
C GLN A 40 -3.37 -2.35 15.69
N ALA A 41 -3.67 -2.91 14.52
CA ALA A 41 -4.98 -3.48 14.22
C ALA A 41 -5.36 -4.63 15.16
N VAL A 42 -4.38 -5.40 15.68
CA VAL A 42 -4.63 -6.43 16.71
C VAL A 42 -5.21 -5.83 17.98
N TYR A 43 -4.70 -4.67 18.42
CA TYR A 43 -5.18 -4.01 19.64
C TYR A 43 -6.56 -3.37 19.50
N ALA A 44 -7.03 -3.17 18.27
CA ALA A 44 -8.37 -2.68 17.98
C ALA A 44 -9.44 -3.79 17.90
N LEU A 45 -9.05 -5.07 18.00
CA LEU A 45 -10.01 -6.19 17.91
C LEU A 45 -10.83 -6.33 19.20
N PRO A 46 -12.14 -6.62 19.09
CA PRO A 46 -12.97 -6.98 20.25
C PRO A 46 -12.70 -8.41 20.72
N GLN A 47 -13.08 -8.69 21.98
CA GLN A 47 -13.18 -10.06 22.47
C GLN A 47 -14.31 -10.80 21.72
N PRO A 48 -14.19 -12.10 21.39
CA PRO A 48 -13.10 -13.03 21.76
C PRO A 48 -11.91 -13.05 20.77
N LEU A 49 -11.99 -12.30 19.68
CA LEU A 49 -11.01 -12.37 18.59
C LEU A 49 -9.63 -11.81 19.00
N PHE A 50 -9.61 -10.82 19.89
CA PHE A 50 -8.38 -10.20 20.41
C PHE A 50 -7.38 -11.24 20.96
N GLY A 51 -7.84 -12.20 21.76
CA GLY A 51 -6.98 -13.21 22.38
C GLY A 51 -6.20 -14.02 21.34
N PHE A 52 -6.89 -14.50 20.30
CA PHE A 52 -6.31 -15.24 19.20
C PHE A 52 -5.22 -14.44 18.45
N TYR A 53 -5.55 -13.22 18.00
CA TYR A 53 -4.58 -12.40 17.26
C TYR A 53 -3.44 -11.92 18.15
N LYS A 54 -3.69 -11.68 19.45
CA LYS A 54 -2.66 -11.25 20.39
C LYS A 54 -1.60 -12.34 20.62
N SER A 55 -1.99 -13.61 20.67
CA SER A 55 -1.05 -14.73 20.78
C SER A 55 -0.18 -14.92 19.53
N HIS A 56 -0.64 -14.41 18.37
CA HIS A 56 0.06 -14.49 17.07
C HIS A 56 0.55 -13.14 16.55
N ILE A 57 0.64 -12.11 17.42
CA ILE A 57 0.91 -10.73 17.01
C ILE A 57 2.24 -10.57 16.28
N ASP A 58 3.25 -11.33 16.64
CA ASP A 58 4.55 -11.27 15.98
C ASP A 58 4.47 -11.82 14.55
N PHE A 59 3.72 -12.90 14.32
CA PHE A 59 3.45 -13.39 12.97
C PHE A 59 2.73 -12.33 12.13
N ILE A 60 1.61 -11.80 12.60
CA ILE A 60 0.81 -10.76 11.93
C ILE A 60 1.67 -9.52 11.59
N THR A 61 2.59 -9.17 12.49
CA THR A 61 3.49 -8.02 12.30
C THR A 61 4.54 -8.31 11.23
N GLU A 62 5.28 -9.42 11.37
CA GLU A 62 6.42 -9.70 10.49
C GLU A 62 5.98 -10.04 9.06
N HIS A 63 4.86 -10.73 8.90
CA HIS A 63 4.31 -11.12 7.59
C HIS A 63 3.46 -10.03 6.92
N ALA A 64 3.27 -8.88 7.56
CA ALA A 64 2.60 -7.72 6.95
C ALA A 64 3.26 -7.21 5.66
N VAL A 65 4.51 -7.58 5.40
CA VAL A 65 5.30 -7.13 4.23
C VAL A 65 5.52 -8.23 3.17
N ASP A 66 4.94 -9.40 3.38
CA ASP A 66 5.08 -10.52 2.45
C ASP A 66 4.57 -10.19 1.03
N PRO A 67 3.45 -9.47 0.85
CA PRO A 67 3.01 -9.07 -0.48
C PRO A 67 4.05 -8.25 -1.25
N ASP A 68 4.71 -7.29 -0.61
CA ASP A 68 5.79 -6.53 -1.22
C ASP A 68 6.98 -7.40 -1.61
N GLN A 69 7.33 -8.37 -0.76
CA GLN A 69 8.41 -9.31 -1.07
C GLN A 69 8.05 -10.25 -2.23
N ARG A 70 6.78 -10.67 -2.34
CA ARG A 70 6.30 -11.51 -3.45
C ARG A 70 6.40 -10.84 -4.81
N ARG A 71 6.39 -9.50 -4.91
CA ARG A 71 6.56 -8.75 -6.18
C ARG A 71 7.85 -9.11 -6.92
N TYR A 72 8.86 -9.64 -6.22
CA TYR A 72 10.13 -10.06 -6.85
C TYR A 72 10.04 -11.45 -7.49
N THR A 73 9.05 -12.26 -7.15
CA THR A 73 8.91 -13.64 -7.60
C THR A 73 7.60 -13.91 -8.33
N ASP A 74 6.55 -13.12 -8.08
CA ASP A 74 5.25 -13.20 -8.74
C ASP A 74 4.97 -11.92 -9.53
N THR A 75 5.01 -12.01 -10.85
CA THR A 75 4.74 -10.87 -11.75
C THR A 75 3.30 -10.37 -11.67
N ALA A 76 2.37 -11.19 -11.19
CA ALA A 76 0.96 -10.82 -11.01
C ALA A 76 0.72 -10.09 -9.67
N GLU A 77 1.72 -10.01 -8.79
CA GLU A 77 1.57 -9.38 -7.47
C GLU A 77 1.43 -7.87 -7.57
N ALA A 78 2.25 -7.21 -8.38
CA ALA A 78 2.35 -5.75 -8.41
C ALA A 78 1.00 -5.03 -8.59
N CYS A 79 0.13 -5.53 -9.46
CA CYS A 79 -1.16 -4.89 -9.74
C CYS A 79 -2.18 -5.02 -8.59
N ARG A 80 -1.91 -5.82 -7.56
CA ARG A 80 -2.78 -6.01 -6.38
C ARG A 80 -2.65 -4.89 -5.36
N HIS A 81 -1.63 -4.04 -5.48
CA HIS A 81 -1.28 -2.98 -4.53
C HIS A 81 -1.91 -1.62 -4.83
N TYR A 82 -2.43 -1.41 -6.03
CA TYR A 82 -2.86 -0.07 -6.48
C TYR A 82 -4.08 -0.13 -7.41
N ILE A 83 -4.55 1.07 -7.78
CA ILE A 83 -5.52 1.29 -8.85
C ILE A 83 -5.32 2.68 -9.45
N ASP A 84 -5.01 2.77 -10.74
CA ASP A 84 -4.82 4.01 -11.47
C ASP A 84 -6.17 4.61 -11.90
N LEU A 85 -6.82 5.34 -11.00
CA LEU A 85 -8.19 5.82 -11.20
C LEU A 85 -8.36 6.69 -12.44
N GLU A 86 -7.37 7.50 -12.78
CA GLU A 86 -7.39 8.39 -13.95
C GLU A 86 -7.45 7.63 -15.29
N ARG A 87 -7.22 6.30 -15.28
CA ARG A 87 -7.40 5.43 -16.44
C ARG A 87 -8.86 5.12 -16.75
N TYR A 88 -9.73 5.26 -15.75
CA TYR A 88 -11.13 4.93 -15.84
C TYR A 88 -12.03 6.17 -15.81
N GLU A 89 -11.68 7.17 -14.99
CA GLU A 89 -12.47 8.36 -14.73
C GLU A 89 -11.64 9.63 -14.88
N LYS A 90 -12.28 10.69 -15.36
CA LYS A 90 -11.63 12.00 -15.46
C LYS A 90 -11.88 12.89 -14.24
N ALA A 91 -12.86 12.54 -13.42
CA ALA A 91 -13.28 13.32 -12.25
C ALA A 91 -13.87 12.38 -11.18
N MET A 92 -13.85 12.85 -9.92
CA MET A 92 -14.51 12.20 -8.80
C MET A 92 -15.97 12.69 -8.69
N PRO A 93 -16.94 11.91 -8.19
CA PRO A 93 -16.80 10.53 -7.71
C PRO A 93 -16.62 9.50 -8.85
N ILE A 94 -16.21 8.27 -8.48
CA ILE A 94 -15.98 7.18 -9.44
C ILE A 94 -17.30 6.46 -9.72
N ASP A 95 -18.07 6.99 -10.66
CA ASP A 95 -19.42 6.48 -10.95
C ASP A 95 -19.43 5.39 -12.02
N THR A 96 -18.43 5.36 -12.89
CA THR A 96 -18.45 4.48 -14.07
C THR A 96 -17.62 3.22 -13.92
N LEU A 97 -16.72 3.13 -12.94
CA LEU A 97 -15.94 1.93 -12.66
C LEU A 97 -16.78 0.93 -11.84
N PRO A 98 -17.17 -0.23 -12.41
CA PRO A 98 -17.96 -1.19 -11.67
C PRO A 98 -17.22 -1.71 -10.44
N LYS A 99 -17.90 -1.70 -9.29
CA LYS A 99 -17.30 -2.09 -7.99
C LYS A 99 -17.13 -3.61 -7.83
N PHE A 100 -17.66 -4.43 -8.74
CA PHE A 100 -17.59 -5.89 -8.73
C PHE A 100 -16.78 -6.39 -9.92
N TRP A 101 -15.86 -7.34 -9.68
CA TRP A 101 -14.93 -7.87 -10.66
C TRP A 101 -15.60 -8.31 -11.97
N LYS A 102 -16.68 -9.09 -11.88
CA LYS A 102 -17.37 -9.60 -13.08
C LYS A 102 -17.84 -8.46 -14.00
N LEU A 103 -18.48 -7.45 -13.44
CA LEU A 103 -18.97 -6.29 -14.18
C LEU A 103 -17.84 -5.41 -14.70
N ALA A 104 -16.74 -5.30 -13.93
CA ALA A 104 -15.56 -4.57 -14.36
C ALA A 104 -14.88 -5.26 -15.56
N VAL A 105 -14.75 -6.58 -15.53
CA VAL A 105 -14.20 -7.37 -16.65
C VAL A 105 -15.10 -7.28 -17.89
N GLU A 106 -16.41 -7.32 -17.75
CA GLU A 106 -17.35 -7.14 -18.85
C GLU A 106 -17.19 -5.76 -19.52
N LYS A 107 -16.86 -4.73 -18.76
CA LYS A 107 -16.72 -3.35 -19.27
C LYS A 107 -15.32 -3.05 -19.82
N TYR A 108 -14.26 -3.51 -19.16
CA TYR A 108 -12.88 -3.08 -19.43
C TYR A 108 -11.93 -4.19 -19.87
N SER A 109 -12.30 -5.45 -19.79
CA SER A 109 -11.47 -6.66 -19.87
C SER A 109 -10.55 -6.88 -18.65
N ALA A 110 -10.20 -8.14 -18.41
CA ALA A 110 -9.29 -8.49 -17.31
C ALA A 110 -7.88 -7.92 -17.52
N ASP A 111 -7.35 -7.97 -18.75
CA ASP A 111 -6.03 -7.47 -19.09
C ASP A 111 -5.89 -5.96 -18.81
N THR A 112 -6.93 -5.18 -19.14
CA THR A 112 -6.97 -3.74 -18.85
C THR A 112 -6.98 -3.48 -17.35
N LEU A 113 -7.78 -4.25 -16.59
CA LEU A 113 -7.85 -4.11 -15.13
C LEU A 113 -6.52 -4.47 -14.48
N PHE A 114 -5.88 -5.56 -14.88
CA PHE A 114 -4.55 -5.92 -14.37
C PHE A 114 -3.48 -4.90 -14.73
N ALA A 115 -3.55 -4.29 -15.91
CA ALA A 115 -2.60 -3.25 -16.32
C ALA A 115 -2.71 -1.97 -15.46
N TYR A 116 -3.91 -1.66 -14.94
CA TYR A 116 -4.17 -0.41 -14.21
C TYR A 116 -4.43 -0.61 -12.71
N GLY A 117 -4.21 -1.84 -12.21
CA GLY A 117 -4.31 -2.16 -10.79
C GLY A 117 -5.69 -2.67 -10.37
N VAL A 118 -5.68 -3.61 -9.42
CA VAL A 118 -6.87 -4.38 -9.02
C VAL A 118 -7.08 -4.45 -7.51
N VAL A 119 -6.43 -3.58 -6.71
CA VAL A 119 -6.51 -3.64 -5.24
C VAL A 119 -7.94 -3.77 -4.71
N PRO A 120 -8.99 -3.05 -5.22
CA PRO A 120 -10.33 -3.16 -4.65
C PRO A 120 -10.96 -4.54 -4.88
N TYR A 121 -10.69 -5.16 -6.01
CA TYR A 121 -11.19 -6.50 -6.35
C TYR A 121 -10.40 -7.59 -5.64
N HIS A 122 -9.10 -7.36 -5.46
CA HIS A 122 -8.25 -8.32 -4.76
C HIS A 122 -8.61 -8.43 -3.28
N VAL A 123 -8.85 -7.31 -2.59
CA VAL A 123 -9.30 -7.30 -1.18
C VAL A 123 -10.62 -8.02 -1.00
N GLN A 124 -11.59 -7.91 -1.94
CA GLN A 124 -12.82 -8.70 -1.91
C GLN A 124 -12.54 -10.21 -1.96
N THR A 125 -11.62 -10.62 -2.83
CA THR A 125 -11.20 -12.03 -2.93
C THR A 125 -10.53 -12.50 -1.64
N MET A 126 -9.68 -11.66 -1.04
CA MET A 126 -8.98 -11.96 0.20
C MET A 126 -9.95 -12.07 1.40
N LEU A 127 -10.94 -11.18 1.48
CA LEU A 127 -11.98 -11.24 2.50
C LEU A 127 -12.76 -12.57 2.44
N TYR A 128 -13.16 -12.98 1.23
CA TYR A 128 -13.81 -14.28 1.04
C TYR A 128 -12.93 -15.45 1.51
N ARG A 129 -11.65 -15.46 1.09
CA ARG A 129 -10.71 -16.52 1.49
C ARG A 129 -10.47 -16.55 2.99
N LEU A 130 -10.36 -15.39 3.63
CA LEU A 130 -10.20 -15.29 5.09
C LEU A 130 -11.45 -15.79 5.82
N THR A 131 -12.64 -15.47 5.32
CA THR A 131 -13.91 -15.99 5.84
C THR A 131 -13.94 -17.52 5.79
N GLU A 132 -13.55 -18.12 4.67
CA GLU A 132 -13.49 -19.58 4.52
C GLU A 132 -12.44 -20.22 5.45
N ALA A 133 -11.28 -19.57 5.63
CA ALA A 133 -10.26 -20.03 6.56
C ALA A 133 -10.78 -20.05 8.02
N PHE A 134 -11.53 -19.03 8.45
CA PHE A 134 -12.19 -19.00 9.76
C PHE A 134 -13.24 -20.10 9.90
N LYS A 135 -14.08 -20.36 8.90
CA LYS A 135 -15.06 -21.45 8.92
C LYS A 135 -14.41 -22.81 9.17
N ASN A 136 -13.24 -23.01 8.55
CA ASN A 136 -12.49 -24.26 8.67
C ASN A 136 -11.56 -24.30 9.90
N LYS A 137 -11.45 -23.21 10.67
CA LYS A 137 -10.50 -23.05 11.78
C LYS A 137 -9.05 -23.37 11.39
N ASP A 138 -8.68 -23.06 10.15
CA ASP A 138 -7.34 -23.24 9.61
C ASP A 138 -6.45 -22.10 10.08
N VAL A 139 -5.78 -22.29 11.22
CA VAL A 139 -5.00 -21.25 11.91
C VAL A 139 -3.91 -20.67 11.02
N ASP A 140 -3.10 -21.50 10.37
CA ASP A 140 -2.01 -21.04 9.52
C ASP A 140 -2.55 -20.18 8.36
N ARG A 141 -3.66 -20.62 7.77
CA ARG A 141 -4.30 -19.91 6.68
C ARG A 141 -4.95 -18.60 7.13
N ILE A 142 -5.58 -18.57 8.32
CA ILE A 142 -6.13 -17.35 8.92
C ILE A 142 -5.02 -16.33 9.11
N LEU A 143 -3.91 -16.70 9.71
CA LEU A 143 -2.81 -15.80 10.02
C LEU A 143 -2.18 -15.22 8.74
N GLN A 144 -1.87 -16.08 7.76
CA GLN A 144 -1.30 -15.64 6.49
C GLN A 144 -2.24 -14.69 5.73
N LEU A 145 -3.52 -15.06 5.59
CA LEU A 145 -4.51 -14.23 4.89
C LEU A 145 -4.79 -12.92 5.63
N SER A 146 -4.73 -12.94 6.96
CA SER A 146 -4.90 -11.72 7.77
C SER A 146 -3.73 -10.76 7.58
N ALA A 147 -2.49 -11.24 7.57
CA ALA A 147 -1.33 -10.42 7.29
C ALA A 147 -1.41 -9.80 5.90
N ASP A 148 -1.74 -10.62 4.89
CA ASP A 148 -1.85 -10.21 3.49
C ASP A 148 -3.00 -9.20 3.26
N ILE A 149 -4.21 -9.46 3.75
CA ILE A 149 -5.34 -8.52 3.56
C ILE A 149 -5.08 -7.19 4.29
N GLY A 150 -4.40 -7.24 5.45
CA GLY A 150 -3.99 -6.05 6.18
C GLY A 150 -3.07 -5.17 5.34
N HIS A 151 -2.13 -5.76 4.60
CA HIS A 151 -1.26 -5.07 3.66
C HIS A 151 -2.06 -4.34 2.56
N TYR A 152 -2.90 -5.06 1.80
CA TYR A 152 -3.64 -4.45 0.68
C TYR A 152 -4.69 -3.43 1.13
N VAL A 153 -5.32 -3.63 2.29
CA VAL A 153 -6.21 -2.62 2.87
C VAL A 153 -5.43 -1.37 3.27
N ALA A 154 -4.22 -1.52 3.83
CA ALA A 154 -3.35 -0.38 4.14
C ALA A 154 -2.91 0.37 2.86
N ASP A 155 -2.57 -0.33 1.78
CA ASP A 155 -2.24 0.26 0.48
C ASP A 155 -3.38 1.12 -0.08
N ALA A 156 -4.63 0.67 0.07
CA ALA A 156 -5.80 1.46 -0.33
C ALA A 156 -5.93 2.78 0.43
N HIS A 157 -5.22 2.97 1.56
CA HIS A 157 -5.16 4.22 2.32
C HIS A 157 -4.05 5.18 1.85
N VAL A 158 -3.18 4.77 0.93
CA VAL A 158 -2.10 5.61 0.38
C VAL A 158 -2.62 6.40 -0.82
N PRO A 159 -2.59 7.75 -0.80
CA PRO A 159 -3.05 8.56 -1.94
C PRO A 159 -2.35 8.21 -3.25
N LEU A 160 -1.05 7.93 -3.19
CA LEU A 160 -0.22 7.62 -4.36
C LEU A 160 -0.51 6.25 -4.97
N HIS A 161 -1.14 5.32 -4.25
CA HIS A 161 -1.62 4.04 -4.79
C HIS A 161 -2.93 4.14 -5.59
N THR A 162 -3.49 5.35 -5.70
CA THR A 162 -4.74 5.58 -6.44
C THR A 162 -4.51 6.30 -7.77
N SER A 163 -3.25 6.48 -8.18
CA SER A 163 -2.88 7.35 -9.30
C SER A 163 -1.79 6.78 -10.18
N LEU A 164 -1.95 6.99 -11.48
CA LEU A 164 -0.88 6.77 -12.46
C LEU A 164 0.39 7.58 -12.16
N ASN A 165 0.27 8.74 -11.49
CA ASN A 165 1.39 9.58 -11.06
C ASN A 165 1.92 9.18 -9.69
N TYR A 166 1.98 7.88 -9.42
CA TYR A 166 2.25 7.28 -8.12
C TYR A 166 3.59 7.72 -7.48
N ASP A 167 4.62 8.02 -8.26
CA ASP A 167 5.93 8.49 -7.76
C ASP A 167 6.25 9.94 -8.16
N GLY A 168 5.25 10.70 -8.62
CA GLY A 168 5.43 12.07 -9.10
C GLY A 168 6.17 12.18 -10.43
N GLN A 169 6.35 11.08 -11.16
CA GLN A 169 7.09 11.00 -12.42
C GLN A 169 6.47 11.88 -13.52
N LEU A 170 5.17 12.12 -13.48
CA LEU A 170 4.49 13.00 -14.43
C LEU A 170 4.57 14.48 -14.06
N THR A 171 4.98 14.80 -12.83
CA THR A 171 5.05 16.15 -12.26
C THR A 171 6.47 16.58 -11.87
N GLN A 172 7.48 15.76 -12.21
CA GLN A 172 8.91 15.97 -11.88
C GLN A 172 9.19 15.94 -10.37
N GLN A 173 8.47 15.08 -9.64
CA GLN A 173 8.57 14.91 -8.18
C GLN A 173 8.99 13.48 -7.81
N ASN A 174 9.86 12.86 -8.64
CA ASN A 174 10.30 11.47 -8.46
C ASN A 174 10.80 11.23 -7.04
N GLY A 175 10.32 10.15 -6.44
CA GLY A 175 10.64 9.77 -5.06
C GLY A 175 9.64 10.27 -4.02
N ILE A 176 8.57 10.96 -4.44
CA ILE A 176 7.53 11.44 -3.51
C ILE A 176 6.80 10.27 -2.83
N HIS A 177 6.70 9.12 -3.50
CA HIS A 177 6.12 7.91 -2.95
C HIS A 177 6.88 7.46 -1.69
N ALA A 178 8.16 7.19 -1.84
CA ALA A 178 9.01 6.81 -0.72
C ALA A 178 9.12 7.90 0.36
N LEU A 179 9.04 9.18 -0.02
CA LEU A 179 9.00 10.28 0.94
C LEU A 179 7.75 10.20 1.82
N TRP A 180 6.56 10.02 1.20
CA TRP A 180 5.28 10.05 1.90
C TRP A 180 5.07 8.83 2.80
N GLU A 181 5.31 7.62 2.29
CA GLU A 181 4.93 6.38 2.96
C GLU A 181 6.07 5.69 3.74
N THR A 182 7.32 6.06 3.46
CA THR A 182 8.48 5.45 4.10
C THR A 182 9.23 6.47 4.96
N ARG A 183 9.70 7.57 4.36
CA ARG A 183 10.58 8.51 5.05
C ARG A 183 9.87 9.27 6.17
N ILE A 184 8.64 9.74 5.93
CA ILE A 184 7.85 10.41 6.97
C ILE A 184 7.57 9.45 8.14
N PRO A 185 7.01 8.25 7.95
CA PRO A 185 6.82 7.31 9.05
C PRO A 185 8.11 6.94 9.79
N GLU A 186 9.24 6.73 9.10
CA GLU A 186 10.53 6.47 9.76
C GLU A 186 10.94 7.55 10.76
N ILE A 187 10.58 8.81 10.48
CA ILE A 187 10.95 9.95 11.31
C ILE A 187 9.92 10.22 12.40
N SER A 188 8.63 10.15 12.05
CA SER A 188 7.55 10.74 12.86
C SER A 188 6.72 9.72 13.63
N LEU A 189 6.83 8.43 13.32
CA LEU A 189 5.97 7.37 13.88
C LEU A 189 5.94 7.36 15.42
N SER A 190 7.08 7.67 16.07
CA SER A 190 7.15 7.73 17.54
C SER A 190 6.30 8.85 18.16
N ASN A 191 5.89 9.82 17.36
CA ASN A 191 5.08 10.96 17.78
C ASN A 191 3.60 10.81 17.41
N TYR A 192 3.23 9.75 16.68
CA TYR A 192 1.85 9.51 16.24
C TYR A 192 1.00 8.88 17.35
N GLU A 193 -0.22 9.37 17.50
CA GLU A 193 -1.24 8.74 18.36
C GLU A 193 -2.03 7.71 17.54
N LEU A 194 -1.59 6.45 17.60
CA LEU A 194 -2.16 5.36 16.81
C LEU A 194 -3.25 4.54 17.54
N THR A 195 -3.70 4.98 18.70
CA THR A 195 -4.88 4.38 19.35
C THR A 195 -6.12 4.71 18.54
N VAL A 196 -6.87 3.68 18.16
CA VAL A 196 -8.07 3.80 17.34
C VAL A 196 -9.28 3.14 18.01
N PRO A 197 -10.52 3.46 17.59
CA PRO A 197 -11.71 2.79 18.08
C PRO A 197 -11.66 1.27 17.84
N ILE A 198 -12.41 0.53 18.65
CA ILE A 198 -12.59 -0.92 18.49
C ILE A 198 -13.20 -1.22 17.10
N ALA A 199 -12.69 -2.27 16.47
CA ALA A 199 -13.15 -2.77 15.18
C ALA A 199 -14.68 -3.03 15.19
N HIS A 200 -15.30 -2.74 14.07
CA HIS A 200 -16.75 -2.93 13.88
C HIS A 200 -17.02 -3.80 12.64
N TYR A 201 -18.19 -4.40 12.64
CA TYR A 201 -18.67 -5.16 11.47
C TYR A 201 -18.93 -4.19 10.30
N LEU A 202 -18.43 -4.53 9.12
CA LEU A 202 -18.67 -3.80 7.88
C LEU A 202 -19.91 -4.39 7.19
N ASP A 203 -21.02 -3.67 7.18
CA ASP A 203 -22.25 -4.10 6.49
C ASP A 203 -22.03 -4.30 4.99
N ASN A 204 -21.22 -3.45 4.38
CA ASN A 204 -20.80 -3.55 3.00
C ASN A 204 -19.29 -3.31 2.86
N PRO A 205 -18.47 -4.37 3.03
CA PRO A 205 -17.00 -4.25 2.97
C PRO A 205 -16.50 -3.70 1.63
N ASN A 206 -17.21 -4.02 0.54
CA ASN A 206 -16.85 -3.53 -0.78
C ASN A 206 -17.02 -2.01 -0.89
N ASP A 207 -18.16 -1.47 -0.51
CA ASP A 207 -18.39 -0.01 -0.53
C ASP A 207 -17.46 0.72 0.44
N SER A 208 -17.16 0.12 1.59
CA SER A 208 -16.20 0.67 2.56
C SER A 208 -14.81 0.84 1.93
N LEU A 209 -14.34 -0.15 1.16
CA LEU A 209 -13.04 -0.08 0.48
C LEU A 209 -13.03 0.97 -0.63
N TRP A 210 -14.08 1.01 -1.46
CA TRP A 210 -14.19 2.01 -2.52
C TRP A 210 -14.22 3.42 -1.95
N HIS A 211 -14.96 3.66 -0.87
CA HIS A 211 -14.97 4.94 -0.17
C HIS A 211 -13.56 5.30 0.37
N CYS A 212 -12.84 4.32 0.90
CA CYS A 212 -11.45 4.51 1.33
C CYS A 212 -10.54 4.95 0.16
N ILE A 213 -10.63 4.29 -1.00
CA ILE A 213 -9.87 4.60 -2.22
C ILE A 213 -10.21 6.01 -2.72
N GLU A 214 -11.49 6.36 -2.78
CA GLU A 214 -11.95 7.70 -3.17
C GLU A 214 -11.41 8.78 -2.22
N THR A 215 -11.45 8.52 -0.92
CA THR A 215 -10.88 9.40 0.09
C THR A 215 -9.37 9.55 -0.10
N SER A 216 -8.64 8.45 -0.32
CA SER A 216 -7.20 8.48 -0.62
C SER A 216 -6.90 9.31 -1.85
N HIS A 217 -7.63 9.11 -2.93
CA HIS A 217 -7.47 9.87 -4.17
C HIS A 217 -7.74 11.37 -3.98
N SER A 218 -8.71 11.74 -3.16
CA SER A 218 -9.01 13.15 -2.86
C SER A 218 -7.84 13.89 -2.22
N HIS A 219 -6.96 13.18 -1.52
CA HIS A 219 -5.74 13.73 -0.91
C HIS A 219 -4.58 13.91 -1.89
N LEU A 220 -4.60 13.24 -3.05
CA LEU A 220 -3.50 13.22 -4.03
C LEU A 220 -3.06 14.64 -4.46
N SER A 221 -4.02 15.52 -4.71
CA SER A 221 -3.73 16.91 -5.10
C SER A 221 -2.93 17.65 -4.04
N ALA A 222 -3.25 17.47 -2.76
CA ALA A 222 -2.51 18.09 -1.65
C ALA A 222 -1.12 17.47 -1.52
N VAL A 223 -0.99 16.14 -1.64
CA VAL A 223 0.29 15.41 -1.63
C VAL A 223 1.26 16.00 -2.66
N LEU A 224 0.82 16.08 -3.92
CA LEU A 224 1.68 16.59 -5.01
C LEU A 224 1.92 18.10 -4.90
N LYS A 225 0.89 18.90 -4.63
CA LYS A 225 0.99 20.36 -4.58
C LYS A 225 1.89 20.84 -3.46
N ASN A 226 1.76 20.28 -2.24
CA ASN A 226 2.51 20.74 -1.08
C ASN A 226 4.00 20.40 -1.22
N GLU A 227 4.33 19.20 -1.70
CA GLU A 227 5.73 18.85 -1.96
C GLU A 227 6.35 19.79 -3.03
N LYS A 228 5.62 20.04 -4.13
CA LYS A 228 6.09 20.93 -5.20
C LYS A 228 6.31 22.36 -4.70
N GLN A 229 5.37 22.90 -3.93
CA GLN A 229 5.49 24.25 -3.36
C GLN A 229 6.67 24.34 -2.40
N LEU A 230 6.84 23.35 -1.52
CA LEU A 230 7.97 23.31 -0.59
C LEU A 230 9.30 23.26 -1.34
N SER A 231 9.40 22.42 -2.37
CA SER A 231 10.61 22.26 -3.20
C SER A 231 11.04 23.52 -3.95
N LEU A 232 10.13 24.49 -4.17
CA LEU A 232 10.52 25.80 -4.76
C LEU A 232 11.39 26.65 -3.83
N HIS A 233 11.36 26.40 -2.53
CA HIS A 233 12.07 27.16 -1.50
C HIS A 233 13.25 26.41 -0.89
N TRP A 234 13.48 25.15 -1.30
CA TRP A 234 14.55 24.30 -0.81
C TRP A 234 15.52 23.97 -1.95
N GLY A 235 16.82 24.27 -1.76
CA GLY A 235 17.85 23.82 -2.69
C GLY A 235 18.05 22.31 -2.63
N GLU A 236 18.62 21.74 -3.68
CA GLU A 236 18.92 20.29 -3.77
C GLU A 236 19.75 19.79 -2.58
N ASP A 237 20.72 20.59 -2.15
CA ASP A 237 21.60 20.35 -1.00
C ASP A 237 20.89 20.46 0.36
N GLN A 238 19.81 21.21 0.43
CA GLN A 238 18.93 21.31 1.59
C GLN A 238 17.91 20.16 1.64
N LYS A 239 17.41 19.73 0.48
CA LYS A 239 16.40 18.68 0.36
C LYS A 239 16.99 17.28 0.50
N TYR A 240 18.19 17.04 -0.02
CA TYR A 240 18.77 15.71 -0.10
C TYR A 240 20.13 15.61 0.56
N GLU A 241 20.46 14.39 0.97
CA GLU A 241 21.78 13.97 1.43
C GLU A 241 22.18 12.65 0.80
N LEU A 242 23.46 12.35 0.79
CA LEU A 242 23.99 11.04 0.40
C LEU A 242 24.19 10.21 1.65
N THR A 243 23.54 9.08 1.72
CA THR A 243 23.69 8.09 2.79
C THR A 243 24.28 6.80 2.23
N THR A 244 25.06 6.08 3.04
CA THR A 244 25.63 4.80 2.65
C THR A 244 24.99 3.70 3.47
N ASP A 245 24.40 2.69 2.81
CA ASP A 245 23.81 1.55 3.48
C ASP A 245 24.86 0.59 4.07
N SER A 246 24.41 -0.41 4.84
CA SER A 246 25.27 -1.41 5.47
C SER A 246 26.10 -2.26 4.48
N LYS A 247 25.73 -2.24 3.18
CA LYS A 247 26.42 -2.92 2.09
C LYS A 247 27.40 -2.00 1.35
N GLY A 248 27.60 -0.75 1.83
CA GLY A 248 28.48 0.25 1.23
C GLY A 248 27.91 0.93 -0.03
N LYS A 249 26.61 0.73 -0.35
CA LYS A 249 25.96 1.40 -1.49
C LYS A 249 25.48 2.78 -1.08
N THR A 250 25.96 3.81 -1.79
CA THR A 250 25.48 5.19 -1.60
C THR A 250 24.13 5.40 -2.28
N LYS A 251 23.19 5.99 -1.54
CA LYS A 251 21.86 6.40 -2.06
C LYS A 251 21.59 7.86 -1.71
N LYS A 252 20.83 8.54 -2.57
CA LYS A 252 20.26 9.86 -2.31
C LYS A 252 19.03 9.66 -1.40
N GLN A 253 18.97 10.36 -0.29
CA GLN A 253 17.87 10.29 0.68
C GLN A 253 17.36 11.69 0.98
N VAL A 254 16.05 11.82 1.21
CA VAL A 254 15.44 13.08 1.65
C VAL A 254 15.87 13.35 3.09
N LYS A 255 16.37 14.56 3.35
CA LYS A 255 16.75 15.01 4.70
C LYS A 255 15.54 15.10 5.62
N GLU A 256 15.76 14.81 6.88
CA GLU A 256 14.74 14.87 7.92
C GLU A 256 14.04 16.23 7.98
N ALA A 257 14.78 17.33 7.93
CA ALA A 257 14.21 18.68 7.98
C ALA A 257 13.20 18.94 6.84
N PHE A 258 13.49 18.47 5.61
CA PHE A 258 12.54 18.58 4.49
C PHE A 258 11.32 17.69 4.70
N ALA A 259 11.54 16.44 5.15
CA ALA A 259 10.43 15.49 5.39
C ALA A 259 9.47 16.02 6.46
N LEU A 260 9.97 16.57 7.57
CA LEU A 260 9.17 17.18 8.64
C LEU A 260 8.43 18.44 8.17
N ALA A 261 9.07 19.29 7.36
CA ALA A 261 8.41 20.45 6.77
C ALA A 261 7.27 20.02 5.81
N TYR A 262 7.50 18.97 5.05
CA TYR A 262 6.47 18.41 4.15
C TYR A 262 5.32 17.80 4.94
N GLU A 263 5.59 16.99 5.95
CA GLU A 263 4.58 16.42 6.85
C GLU A 263 3.72 17.52 7.50
N THR A 264 4.38 18.55 8.03
CA THR A 264 3.68 19.72 8.60
C THR A 264 2.73 20.35 7.58
N SER A 265 3.17 20.48 6.32
CA SER A 265 2.33 21.04 5.25
C SER A 265 1.13 20.16 4.88
N LEU A 266 1.20 18.87 5.17
CA LEU A 266 0.12 17.89 4.97
C LEU A 266 -0.90 17.84 6.12
N ASN A 267 -0.67 18.58 7.21
CA ASN A 267 -1.59 18.71 8.35
C ASN A 267 -2.05 17.36 8.91
N HIS A 268 -1.11 16.55 9.41
CA HIS A 268 -1.33 15.22 10.00
C HIS A 268 -1.87 14.14 9.03
N MET A 269 -1.92 14.39 7.73
CA MET A 269 -2.50 13.47 6.76
C MET A 269 -1.92 12.05 6.86
N VAL A 270 -0.59 11.89 7.02
CA VAL A 270 0.06 10.58 7.08
C VAL A 270 -0.40 9.81 8.31
N GLU A 271 -0.40 10.44 9.48
CA GLU A 271 -0.93 9.87 10.73
C GLU A 271 -2.41 9.48 10.59
N ASP A 272 -3.26 10.38 10.08
CA ASP A 272 -4.69 10.12 9.90
C ASP A 272 -4.95 8.96 8.95
N ARG A 273 -4.18 8.84 7.86
CA ARG A 273 -4.29 7.70 6.94
C ARG A 273 -3.82 6.39 7.58
N MET A 274 -2.78 6.41 8.43
CA MET A 274 -2.38 5.24 9.21
C MET A 274 -3.47 4.82 10.21
N ARG A 275 -4.06 5.77 10.94
CA ARG A 275 -5.14 5.52 11.91
C ARG A 275 -6.38 4.91 11.24
N THR A 276 -6.79 5.48 10.09
CA THR A 276 -7.92 4.93 9.32
C THR A 276 -7.61 3.56 8.74
N ALA A 277 -6.37 3.31 8.31
CA ALA A 277 -5.92 1.98 7.87
C ALA A 277 -5.99 0.94 9.01
N ILE A 278 -5.51 1.27 10.22
CA ILE A 278 -5.59 0.40 11.41
C ILE A 278 -7.04 0.00 11.69
N THR A 279 -7.96 0.99 11.70
CA THR A 279 -9.39 0.74 11.92
C THR A 279 -10.00 -0.14 10.82
N ALA A 280 -9.65 0.12 9.56
CA ALA A 280 -10.14 -0.67 8.43
C ALA A 280 -9.61 -2.11 8.49
N VAL A 281 -8.31 -2.32 8.68
CA VAL A 281 -7.70 -3.65 8.77
C VAL A 281 -8.36 -4.49 9.87
N SER A 282 -8.47 -3.95 11.07
CA SER A 282 -9.11 -4.66 12.18
C SER A 282 -10.59 -4.96 11.91
N SER A 283 -11.31 -4.04 11.25
CA SER A 283 -12.72 -4.24 10.87
C SER A 283 -12.89 -5.28 9.77
N TYR A 284 -11.95 -5.39 8.80
CA TYR A 284 -11.94 -6.47 7.82
C TYR A 284 -11.72 -7.84 8.45
N TRP A 285 -10.78 -7.98 9.39
CA TRP A 285 -10.56 -9.23 10.13
C TRP A 285 -11.79 -9.61 10.95
N TYR A 286 -12.35 -8.65 11.67
CA TYR A 286 -13.57 -8.87 12.45
C TYR A 286 -14.75 -9.25 11.57
N THR A 287 -14.93 -8.58 10.43
CA THR A 287 -16.00 -8.89 9.47
C THR A 287 -15.86 -10.30 8.90
N ALA A 288 -14.64 -10.73 8.52
CA ALA A 288 -14.41 -12.09 8.05
C ALA A 288 -14.81 -13.16 9.09
N TRP A 289 -14.46 -12.94 10.35
CA TRP A 289 -14.82 -13.83 11.45
C TRP A 289 -16.34 -13.84 11.71
N MET A 290 -17.00 -12.69 11.66
CA MET A 290 -18.47 -12.58 11.77
C MET A 290 -19.18 -13.34 10.65
N LEU A 291 -18.74 -13.15 9.38
CA LEU A 291 -19.27 -13.85 8.20
C LEU A 291 -19.00 -15.35 8.25
N ALA A 292 -17.98 -15.79 8.94
CA ALA A 292 -17.70 -17.21 9.19
C ALA A 292 -18.61 -17.87 10.22
N GLY A 293 -19.49 -17.10 10.88
CA GLY A 293 -20.38 -17.60 11.94
C GLY A 293 -19.74 -17.56 13.33
N GLN A 294 -18.74 -16.71 13.54
CA GLN A 294 -18.08 -16.47 14.82
C GLN A 294 -17.50 -17.75 15.44
N PRO A 295 -16.66 -18.52 14.71
CA PRO A 295 -16.08 -19.73 15.27
C PRO A 295 -15.31 -19.42 16.56
N ASP A 296 -15.42 -20.33 17.55
CA ASP A 296 -14.61 -20.23 18.76
C ASP A 296 -13.12 -20.42 18.40
N MET A 297 -12.31 -19.40 18.72
CA MET A 297 -10.87 -19.33 18.47
C MET A 297 -10.04 -19.54 19.75
N THR A 298 -10.70 -19.92 20.88
CA THR A 298 -10.03 -20.11 22.15
C THR A 298 -9.05 -21.29 22.10
N GLY A 299 -7.81 -21.07 22.48
CA GLY A 299 -6.79 -22.11 22.55
C GLY A 299 -6.17 -22.52 21.20
N LEU A 300 -6.45 -21.76 20.14
CA LEU A 300 -5.84 -21.92 18.82
C LEU A 300 -4.63 -21.01 18.65
#